data_051d98375f71a294d05dd9e16c74bd06
#
_entry.id   051d98375f71a294d05dd9e16c74bd06
#
_cell.length_a   1.000
_cell.length_b   1.000
_cell.length_c   1.000
_cell.angle_alpha   90.00
_cell.angle_beta   90.00
_cell.angle_gamma   90.00
#
_symmetry.space_group_name_H-M   'P 1'
#
loop_
_entity.id
_entity.type
_entity.pdbx_description
1 polymer ?
#
loop_
_entity_poly.entity_id
_entity_poly.type
_entity_poly.pdbx_seq_one_letter_code
_entity_poly.pdbx_strand_id
1 'polypeptide(L)'
;MNGERIFAVDAWSDVAITRHQARRLAREHGVEPRRAGEVAIVVSELASNIVKYGVRGEIALHVAAAIDGGLELTVVASDVGPPIHDLATAMLDGHDDRGPIDPALLAQRGGLGTGLGAVARLADGLEVRQESGGKQIIATFCRGLPGGA
;
A
#
# COMPACT_ATOMS: atom_id res chain seq x y z
N MET A 1 4.64 -20.33 7.42
CA MET A 1 4.30 -19.41 8.53
C MET A 1 3.38 -18.33 7.99
N ASN A 2 2.22 -18.14 8.60
CA ASN A 2 1.23 -17.18 8.15
C ASN A 2 1.02 -16.12 9.22
N GLY A 3 0.71 -14.90 8.80
CA GLY A 3 0.42 -13.80 9.69
C GLY A 3 -0.57 -12.84 9.05
N GLU A 4 -1.39 -12.23 9.88
CA GLU A 4 -2.33 -11.20 9.44
C GLU A 4 -2.43 -10.10 10.48
N ARG A 5 -2.51 -8.86 10.02
CA ARG A 5 -2.80 -7.69 10.87
C ARG A 5 -3.68 -6.73 10.09
N ILE A 6 -4.67 -6.17 10.80
CA ILE A 6 -5.62 -5.23 10.22
C ILE A 6 -5.59 -3.94 11.04
N PHE A 7 -5.52 -2.81 10.33
CA PHE A 7 -5.46 -1.47 10.93
C PHE A 7 -6.57 -0.59 10.36
N ALA A 8 -7.35 0.02 11.23
CA ALA A 8 -8.27 1.08 10.82
C ALA A 8 -7.47 2.32 10.45
N VAL A 9 -7.85 2.97 9.36
CA VAL A 9 -7.17 4.17 8.86
C VAL A 9 -8.20 5.28 8.66
N ASP A 10 -8.20 6.26 9.56
CA ASP A 10 -9.12 7.40 9.52
C ASP A 10 -8.38 8.74 9.51
N ALA A 11 -7.23 8.82 10.14
CA ALA A 11 -6.48 10.05 10.33
C ALA A 11 -5.02 9.90 9.90
N TRP A 12 -4.34 11.02 9.69
CA TRP A 12 -2.92 11.01 9.29
C TRP A 12 -2.01 10.30 10.30
N SER A 13 -2.37 10.34 11.59
CA SER A 13 -1.62 9.59 12.61
C SER A 13 -1.66 8.07 12.37
N ASP A 14 -2.74 7.57 11.80
CA ASP A 14 -2.85 6.15 11.48
C ASP A 14 -1.90 5.74 10.34
N VAL A 15 -1.58 6.66 9.44
CA VAL A 15 -0.63 6.40 8.35
C VAL A 15 0.74 6.04 8.91
N ALA A 16 1.24 6.86 9.85
CA ALA A 16 2.55 6.63 10.47
C ALA A 16 2.58 5.31 11.27
N ILE A 17 1.53 5.06 12.04
CA ILE A 17 1.40 3.84 12.84
C ILE A 17 1.38 2.60 11.94
N THR A 18 0.55 2.61 10.92
CA THR A 18 0.39 1.47 10.01
C THR A 18 1.68 1.20 9.24
N ARG A 19 2.34 2.24 8.78
CA ARG A 19 3.64 2.14 8.10
C ARG A 19 4.68 1.47 8.99
N HIS A 20 4.78 1.92 10.24
CA HIS A 20 5.74 1.36 11.20
C HIS A 20 5.45 -0.11 11.48
N GLN A 21 4.18 -0.46 11.69
CA GLN A 21 3.78 -1.83 11.95
C GLN A 21 3.99 -2.74 10.74
N ALA A 22 3.80 -2.24 9.54
CA ALA A 22 4.04 -3.00 8.31
C ALA A 22 5.53 -3.36 8.16
N ARG A 23 6.41 -2.39 8.39
CA ARG A 23 7.85 -2.65 8.38
C ARG A 23 8.23 -3.68 9.41
N ARG A 24 7.69 -3.55 10.62
CA ARG A 24 7.97 -4.46 11.72
C ARG A 24 7.50 -5.89 11.38
N LEU A 25 6.29 -6.04 10.88
CA LEU A 25 5.77 -7.35 10.47
C LEU A 25 6.65 -8.00 9.41
N ALA A 26 7.05 -7.25 8.40
CA ALA A 26 7.94 -7.74 7.36
C ALA A 26 9.27 -8.22 7.96
N ARG A 27 9.85 -7.42 8.84
CA ARG A 27 11.12 -7.78 9.52
C ARG A 27 10.96 -9.02 10.41
N GLU A 28 9.85 -9.16 11.09
CA GLU A 28 9.55 -10.32 11.93
C GLU A 28 9.52 -11.63 11.11
N HIS A 29 9.14 -11.53 9.84
CA HIS A 29 9.11 -12.67 8.92
C HIS A 29 10.40 -12.82 8.11
N GLY A 30 11.45 -12.09 8.46
CA GLY A 30 12.76 -12.24 7.83
C GLY A 30 12.97 -11.46 6.54
N VAL A 31 12.07 -10.54 6.20
CA VAL A 31 12.24 -9.68 5.03
C VAL A 31 13.40 -8.72 5.29
N GLU A 32 14.34 -8.59 4.34
CA GLU A 32 15.50 -7.73 4.52
C GLU A 32 15.09 -6.25 4.70
N PRO A 33 15.95 -5.42 5.35
CA PRO A 33 15.59 -4.04 5.66
C PRO A 33 15.14 -3.21 4.47
N ARG A 34 15.80 -3.33 3.33
CA ARG A 34 15.47 -2.58 2.13
C ARG A 34 14.06 -2.91 1.63
N ARG A 35 13.77 -4.21 1.51
CA ARG A 35 12.46 -4.66 1.01
C ARG A 35 11.35 -4.33 2.02
N ALA A 36 11.62 -4.47 3.30
CA ALA A 36 10.70 -4.06 4.36
C ALA A 36 10.41 -2.56 4.29
N GLY A 37 11.41 -1.75 3.95
CA GLY A 37 11.24 -0.32 3.70
C GLY A 37 10.33 -0.03 2.51
N GLU A 38 10.45 -0.80 1.44
CA GLU A 38 9.57 -0.68 0.28
C GLU A 38 8.12 -1.05 0.61
N VAL A 39 7.92 -2.10 1.39
CA VAL A 39 6.58 -2.44 1.92
C VAL A 39 6.00 -1.28 2.72
N ALA A 40 6.81 -0.67 3.58
CA ALA A 40 6.38 0.46 4.40
C ALA A 40 5.98 1.67 3.54
N ILE A 41 6.70 1.94 2.45
CA ILE A 41 6.36 3.02 1.51
C ILE A 41 5.01 2.74 0.86
N VAL A 42 4.79 1.53 0.38
CA VAL A 42 3.52 1.13 -0.25
C VAL A 42 2.36 1.29 0.73
N VAL A 43 2.53 0.81 1.96
CA VAL A 43 1.50 0.96 3.01
C VAL A 43 1.22 2.44 3.27
N SER A 44 2.26 3.26 3.35
CA SER A 44 2.12 4.70 3.56
C SER A 44 1.31 5.37 2.43
N GLU A 45 1.58 4.99 1.18
CA GLU A 45 0.85 5.52 0.02
C GLU A 45 -0.62 5.12 0.04
N LEU A 46 -0.89 3.84 0.30
CA LEU A 46 -2.27 3.34 0.33
C LEU A 46 -3.05 3.92 1.51
N ALA A 47 -2.44 4.03 2.68
CA ALA A 47 -3.06 4.64 3.85
C ALA A 47 -3.33 6.13 3.63
N SER A 48 -2.38 6.85 3.01
CA SER A 48 -2.56 8.26 2.67
C SER A 48 -3.73 8.48 1.72
N ASN A 49 -3.88 7.60 0.74
CA ASN A 49 -5.02 7.65 -0.19
C ASN A 49 -6.35 7.47 0.54
N ILE A 50 -6.41 6.57 1.52
CA ILE A 50 -7.61 6.39 2.34
C ILE A 50 -7.93 7.66 3.11
N VAL A 51 -6.94 8.30 3.73
CA VAL A 51 -7.16 9.53 4.51
C VAL A 51 -7.63 10.67 3.61
N LYS A 52 -7.09 10.79 2.39
CA LYS A 52 -7.45 11.87 1.47
C LYS A 52 -8.78 11.67 0.78
N TYR A 53 -9.04 10.46 0.30
CA TYR A 53 -10.11 10.19 -0.66
C TYR A 53 -11.07 9.11 -0.23
N GLY A 54 -10.72 8.34 0.79
CA GLY A 54 -11.51 7.20 1.25
C GLY A 54 -12.46 7.56 2.38
N VAL A 55 -13.30 6.61 2.71
CA VAL A 55 -14.22 6.66 3.85
C VAL A 55 -14.20 5.29 4.50
N ARG A 56 -14.06 5.25 5.83
CA ARG A 56 -14.04 4.01 6.61
C ARG A 56 -13.01 3.02 6.06
N GLY A 57 -11.76 3.45 6.03
CA GLY A 57 -10.72 2.64 5.44
C GLY A 57 -10.02 1.72 6.42
N GLU A 58 -9.42 0.69 5.86
CA GLU A 58 -8.53 -0.20 6.61
C GLU A 58 -7.41 -0.71 5.72
N ILE A 59 -6.30 -1.05 6.35
CA ILE A 59 -5.18 -1.74 5.71
C ILE A 59 -5.06 -3.11 6.36
N ALA A 60 -5.10 -4.15 5.54
CA ALA A 60 -4.82 -5.52 5.98
C ALA A 60 -3.47 -5.96 5.43
N LEU A 61 -2.67 -6.56 6.29
CA LEU A 61 -1.36 -7.12 5.93
C LEU A 61 -1.45 -8.63 6.09
N HIS A 62 -1.11 -9.35 5.03
CA HIS A 62 -1.08 -10.81 5.04
C HIS A 62 0.31 -11.31 4.68
N VAL A 63 0.83 -12.23 5.45
CA VAL A 63 2.07 -12.95 5.14
C VAL A 63 1.74 -14.43 5.08
N ALA A 64 2.04 -15.06 3.97
CA ALA A 64 1.72 -16.48 3.76
C ALA A 64 2.83 -17.16 2.97
N ALA A 65 2.84 -18.49 3.01
CA ALA A 65 3.70 -19.27 2.15
C ALA A 65 3.19 -19.17 0.70
N ALA A 66 4.11 -18.91 -0.22
CA ALA A 66 3.83 -18.92 -1.64
C ALA A 66 3.84 -20.36 -2.18
N ILE A 67 3.30 -20.54 -3.39
CA ILE A 67 3.22 -21.85 -4.04
C ILE A 67 4.61 -22.47 -4.21
N ASP A 68 5.63 -21.65 -4.48
CA ASP A 68 7.01 -22.09 -4.69
C ASP A 68 7.79 -22.35 -3.39
N GLY A 69 7.14 -22.23 -2.22
CA GLY A 69 7.77 -22.43 -0.92
C GLY A 69 8.37 -21.16 -0.32
N GLY A 70 8.39 -20.04 -1.04
CA GLY A 70 8.82 -18.76 -0.52
C GLY A 70 7.72 -18.06 0.27
N LEU A 71 7.96 -16.81 0.64
CA LEU A 71 6.95 -15.96 1.28
C LEU A 71 6.27 -15.05 0.27
N GLU A 72 5.01 -14.77 0.53
CA GLU A 72 4.26 -13.74 -0.16
C GLU A 72 3.66 -12.79 0.89
N LEU A 73 3.87 -11.51 0.72
CA LEU A 73 3.30 -10.48 1.56
C LEU A 73 2.31 -9.68 0.73
N THR A 74 1.08 -9.55 1.22
CA THR A 74 0.01 -8.83 0.54
C THR A 74 -0.48 -7.68 1.41
N VAL A 75 -0.64 -6.51 0.80
CA VAL A 75 -1.23 -5.33 1.42
C VAL A 75 -2.56 -5.08 0.74
N VAL A 76 -3.64 -5.07 1.51
CA VAL A 76 -4.99 -4.80 1.00
C VAL A 76 -5.51 -3.53 1.64
N ALA A 77 -5.70 -2.49 0.83
CA ALA A 77 -6.31 -1.24 1.25
C ALA A 77 -7.77 -1.24 0.83
N SER A 78 -8.68 -1.10 1.78
CA SER A 78 -10.12 -1.14 1.53
C SER A 78 -10.78 0.12 2.07
N ASP A 79 -11.73 0.69 1.35
CA ASP A 79 -12.57 1.77 1.84
C ASP A 79 -13.90 1.79 1.09
N VAL A 80 -14.89 2.52 1.63
CA VAL A 80 -16.22 2.66 1.03
C VAL A 80 -16.42 4.01 0.34
N GLY A 81 -15.34 4.75 0.14
CA GLY A 81 -15.36 6.03 -0.56
C GLY A 81 -15.55 5.89 -2.07
N PRO A 82 -15.54 7.02 -2.78
CA PRO A 82 -15.79 7.04 -4.20
C PRO A 82 -14.71 6.27 -4.99
N PRO A 83 -15.05 5.78 -6.19
CA PRO A 83 -14.07 5.11 -7.04
C PRO A 83 -13.03 6.11 -7.57
N ILE A 84 -11.89 5.58 -8.02
CA ILE A 84 -10.88 6.36 -8.71
C ILE A 84 -11.39 6.60 -10.14
N HIS A 85 -11.62 7.86 -10.50
CA HIS A 85 -12.22 8.21 -11.79
C HIS A 85 -11.28 7.96 -12.97
N ASP A 86 -10.00 8.26 -12.81
CA ASP A 86 -9.00 8.08 -13.85
C ASP A 86 -7.81 7.31 -13.27
N LEU A 87 -7.91 5.99 -13.36
CA LEU A 87 -6.87 5.12 -12.82
C LEU A 87 -5.54 5.31 -13.54
N ALA A 88 -5.57 5.51 -14.87
CA ALA A 88 -4.33 5.70 -15.61
C ALA A 88 -3.57 6.94 -15.14
N THR A 89 -4.29 8.06 -14.91
CA THR A 89 -3.68 9.28 -14.35
C THR A 89 -3.20 9.07 -12.92
N ALA A 90 -3.98 8.37 -12.09
CA ALA A 90 -3.61 8.09 -10.71
C ALA A 90 -2.36 7.22 -10.60
N MET A 91 -2.08 6.40 -11.61
CA MET A 91 -0.91 5.54 -11.67
C MET A 91 0.37 6.29 -12.07
N LEU A 92 0.27 7.52 -12.56
CA LEU A 92 1.44 8.33 -12.88
C LEU A 92 2.06 8.92 -11.62
N ASP A 93 3.39 8.85 -11.52
CA ASP A 93 4.11 9.47 -10.40
C ASP A 93 3.86 10.98 -10.38
N GLY A 94 3.54 11.50 -9.20
CA GLY A 94 3.26 12.93 -9.04
C GLY A 94 1.87 13.36 -9.48
N HIS A 95 0.97 12.40 -9.70
CA HIS A 95 -0.42 12.66 -10.11
C HIS A 95 -1.40 11.98 -9.15
N ASP A 96 -2.59 12.55 -9.04
CA ASP A 96 -3.75 11.87 -8.44
C ASP A 96 -4.83 11.71 -9.53
N ASP A 97 -6.04 11.31 -9.17
CA ASP A 97 -7.12 11.11 -10.14
C ASP A 97 -7.67 12.41 -10.75
N ARG A 98 -7.17 13.57 -10.30
CA ARG A 98 -7.53 14.91 -10.83
C ARG A 98 -6.45 15.49 -11.71
N GLY A 99 -5.28 14.84 -11.83
CA GLY A 99 -4.17 15.31 -12.63
C GLY A 99 -2.89 15.53 -11.84
N PRO A 100 -1.95 16.35 -12.34
CA PRO A 100 -0.68 16.59 -11.66
C PRO A 100 -0.89 17.18 -10.26
N ILE A 101 -0.10 16.68 -9.31
CA ILE A 101 -0.12 17.18 -7.93
C ILE A 101 0.86 18.35 -7.84
N ASP A 102 0.42 19.45 -7.18
CA ASP A 102 1.29 20.59 -6.89
C ASP A 102 2.53 20.11 -6.14
N PRO A 103 3.75 20.47 -6.57
CA PRO A 103 4.98 20.09 -5.88
C PRO A 103 5.01 20.45 -4.39
N ALA A 104 4.37 21.56 -4.00
CA ALA A 104 4.28 21.95 -2.60
C ALA A 104 3.44 20.95 -1.79
N LEU A 105 2.39 20.39 -2.39
CA LEU A 105 1.56 19.36 -1.75
C LEU A 105 2.30 18.03 -1.67
N LEU A 106 3.12 17.68 -2.65
CA LEU A 106 3.96 16.49 -2.60
C LEU A 106 4.91 16.53 -1.40
N ALA A 107 5.52 17.68 -1.14
CA ALA A 107 6.40 17.84 0.01
C ALA A 107 5.68 17.63 1.34
N GLN A 108 4.40 18.00 1.42
CA GLN A 108 3.58 17.83 2.63
C GLN A 108 3.09 16.40 2.85
N ARG A 109 3.22 15.54 1.87
CA ARG A 109 2.76 14.16 1.96
C ARG A 109 3.60 13.26 2.87
N GLY A 110 4.69 13.78 3.39
CA GLY A 110 5.46 13.07 4.40
C GLY A 110 6.20 11.84 3.90
N GLY A 111 6.63 11.84 2.63
CA GLY A 111 7.38 10.72 2.08
C GLY A 111 7.64 10.89 0.60
N LEU A 112 8.14 9.84 -0.03
CA LEU A 112 8.38 9.79 -1.47
C LEU A 112 7.08 9.60 -2.26
N GLY A 113 5.94 9.90 -1.59
CA GLY A 113 4.61 9.60 -2.04
C GLY A 113 4.22 10.27 -3.33
N THR A 114 4.12 9.49 -4.37
CA THR A 114 3.69 9.91 -5.67
C THR A 114 2.47 9.13 -6.15
N GLY A 115 1.71 8.56 -5.20
CA GLY A 115 0.46 7.88 -5.47
C GLY A 115 0.62 6.43 -5.91
N LEU A 116 -0.36 5.93 -6.66
CA LEU A 116 -0.39 4.52 -7.09
C LEU A 116 0.76 4.16 -8.02
N GLY A 117 1.35 5.13 -8.72
CA GLY A 117 2.54 4.89 -9.55
C GLY A 117 3.71 4.33 -8.74
N ALA A 118 3.94 4.90 -7.54
CA ALA A 118 4.98 4.39 -6.64
C ALA A 118 4.65 2.98 -6.16
N VAL A 119 3.38 2.70 -5.85
CA VAL A 119 2.95 1.37 -5.45
C VAL A 119 3.22 0.36 -6.57
N ALA A 120 2.83 0.69 -7.79
CA ALA A 120 3.04 -0.19 -8.96
C ALA A 120 4.52 -0.46 -9.22
N ARG A 121 5.38 0.53 -8.97
CA ARG A 121 6.82 0.39 -9.19
C ARG A 121 7.49 -0.48 -8.13
N LEU A 122 7.07 -0.37 -6.87
CA LEU A 122 7.70 -1.06 -5.75
C LEU A 122 7.14 -2.46 -5.50
N ALA A 123 5.85 -2.67 -5.69
CA ALA A 123 5.21 -3.97 -5.52
C ALA A 123 5.44 -4.84 -6.76
N ASP A 124 5.38 -6.15 -6.57
CA ASP A 124 5.48 -7.10 -7.69
C ASP A 124 4.16 -7.25 -8.42
N GLY A 125 3.04 -7.04 -7.73
CA GLY A 125 1.71 -7.06 -8.32
C GLY A 125 0.84 -5.98 -7.74
N LEU A 126 -0.08 -5.47 -8.56
CA LEU A 126 -1.05 -4.47 -8.15
C LEU A 126 -2.39 -4.77 -8.81
N GLU A 127 -3.42 -4.84 -8.00
CA GLU A 127 -4.79 -5.05 -8.48
C GLU A 127 -5.69 -4.00 -7.83
N VAL A 128 -6.58 -3.43 -8.62
CA VAL A 128 -7.58 -2.47 -8.14
C VAL A 128 -8.96 -3.03 -8.46
N ARG A 129 -9.77 -3.19 -7.44
CA ARG A 129 -11.16 -3.64 -7.55
C ARG A 129 -12.07 -2.51 -7.10
N GLN A 130 -12.98 -2.10 -7.97
CA GLN A 130 -13.91 -1.01 -7.69
C GLN A 130 -15.34 -1.50 -7.92
N GLU A 131 -16.16 -1.34 -6.90
CA GLU A 131 -17.56 -1.73 -6.92
C GLU A 131 -18.40 -0.58 -6.36
N SER A 132 -19.72 -0.67 -6.52
CA SER A 132 -20.64 0.39 -6.05
C SER A 132 -20.57 0.62 -4.54
N GLY A 133 -20.13 -0.37 -3.77
CA GLY A 133 -20.02 -0.28 -2.31
C GLY A 133 -18.65 0.07 -1.77
N GLY A 134 -17.67 0.31 -2.64
CA GLY A 134 -16.32 0.63 -2.20
C GLY A 134 -15.25 0.21 -3.18
N LYS A 135 -13.99 0.28 -2.72
CA LYS A 135 -12.84 -0.13 -3.53
C LYS A 135 -11.81 -0.86 -2.67
N GLN A 136 -11.03 -1.70 -3.33
CA GLN A 136 -9.87 -2.37 -2.76
C GLN A 136 -8.67 -2.19 -3.67
N ILE A 137 -7.53 -1.91 -3.07
CA ILE A 137 -6.24 -1.86 -3.77
C ILE A 137 -5.37 -2.92 -3.14
N ILE A 138 -4.90 -3.86 -3.94
CA ILE A 138 -4.16 -5.04 -3.48
C ILE A 138 -2.74 -4.97 -4.06
N ALA A 139 -1.74 -4.84 -3.20
CA ALA A 139 -0.35 -4.84 -3.58
C ALA A 139 0.31 -6.12 -3.06
N THR A 140 1.04 -6.83 -3.92
CA THR A 140 1.65 -8.10 -3.59
C THR A 140 3.17 -8.02 -3.73
N PHE A 141 3.87 -8.57 -2.75
CA PHE A 141 5.34 -8.68 -2.72
C PHE A 141 5.72 -10.14 -2.64
N CYS A 142 6.60 -10.57 -3.51
CA CYS A 142 7.13 -11.93 -3.50
C CYS A 142 8.63 -11.97 -3.84
N ARG A 143 9.12 -11.06 -4.66
CA ARG A 143 10.55 -10.99 -4.99
C ARG A 143 11.36 -10.46 -3.83
N GLY A 144 12.53 -11.04 -3.61
CA GLY A 144 13.42 -10.61 -2.53
C GLY A 144 12.90 -10.95 -1.13
N LEU A 145 11.91 -11.84 -1.02
CA LEU A 145 11.39 -12.31 0.26
C LEU A 145 12.00 -13.66 0.62
N PRO A 146 12.05 -13.99 1.95
CA PRO A 146 12.67 -15.25 2.38
C PRO A 146 12.10 -16.46 1.68
N GLY A 147 12.97 -17.39 1.25
CA GLY A 147 12.59 -18.62 0.56
C GLY A 147 12.20 -18.46 -0.89
N GLY A 148 12.10 -17.23 -1.39
CA GLY A 148 11.79 -16.94 -2.78
C GLY A 148 13.07 -16.90 -3.65
N ALA A 149 12.91 -17.19 -4.93
CA ALA A 149 14.00 -17.08 -5.88
C ALA A 149 14.16 -15.63 -6.36
#